data_a5bfa750f8149e5b03c47519b73334db
#
_entry.id   a5bfa750f8149e5b03c47519b73334db
#
_cell.length_a   1.000
_cell.length_b   1.000
_cell.length_c   1.000
_cell.angle_alpha   90.00
_cell.angle_beta   90.00
_cell.angle_gamma   90.00
#
_symmetry.space_group_name_H-M   'P 1'
#
loop_
_entity.id
_entity.type
_entity.pdbx_description
1 polymer ?
#
loop_
_entity_poly.entity_id
_entity_poly.type
_entity_poly.pdbx_seq_one_letter_code
_entity_poly.pdbx_strand_id
1 'polypeptide(L)'
;LNSLLTLYKSLSNEINIHRQIEPGVFIYMRRFNASNVGDRFTMEKFNGHKLTEKLTADNIRWDDESEKWILNNWWKRTIYDTHEVFEKGYRLDTTLNMTPNDYKVVKNEMENYTTPELKKEIKQMKMRGVNTIEWEIERHRRIAGPFSAFILTIIGAGLASRKIKGGLGFHLGL
;
A
#
# COMPACT_ATOMS: atom_id res chain seq x y z
N LEU A 1 -1.75 13.35 24.69
CA LEU A 1 -1.39 12.13 23.94
C LEU A 1 -2.47 11.80 22.90
N ASN A 2 -3.76 11.90 23.23
CA ASN A 2 -4.87 11.58 22.31
C ASN A 2 -4.97 12.52 21.10
N SER A 3 -4.60 13.81 21.24
CA SER A 3 -4.65 14.76 20.11
C SER A 3 -3.58 14.50 19.06
N LEU A 4 -2.40 14.05 19.47
CA LEU A 4 -1.32 13.68 18.54
C LEU A 4 -1.65 12.38 17.80
N LEU A 5 -2.27 11.41 18.47
CA LEU A 5 -2.78 10.18 17.84
C LEU A 5 -3.90 10.47 16.83
N THR A 6 -4.75 11.46 17.12
CA THR A 6 -5.82 11.89 16.20
C THR A 6 -5.24 12.61 14.97
N LEU A 7 -4.24 13.48 15.16
CA LEU A 7 -3.51 14.13 14.07
C LEU A 7 -2.72 13.12 13.22
N TYR A 8 -2.09 12.13 13.85
CA TYR A 8 -1.39 11.06 13.14
C TYR A 8 -2.34 10.17 12.33
N LYS A 9 -3.52 9.87 12.87
CA LYS A 9 -4.61 9.16 12.17
C LYS A 9 -5.14 9.93 10.96
N SER A 10 -5.14 11.27 11.00
CA SER A 10 -5.60 12.11 9.89
C SER A 10 -4.60 12.20 8.72
N LEU A 11 -3.33 11.86 8.95
CA LEU A 11 -2.26 11.92 7.95
C LEU A 11 -2.08 10.61 7.14
N SER A 12 -2.71 9.52 7.55
CA SER A 12 -2.64 8.24 6.83
C SER A 12 -3.68 8.15 5.70
N ASN A 13 -3.64 9.09 4.76
CA ASN A 13 -4.37 8.98 3.51
C ASN A 13 -3.51 8.19 2.52
N GLU A 14 -3.82 6.93 2.30
CA GLU A 14 -3.24 6.18 1.18
C GLU A 14 -3.84 6.73 -0.13
N ILE A 15 -2.99 7.05 -1.10
CA ILE A 15 -3.37 7.67 -2.36
C ILE A 15 -3.05 6.72 -3.51
N ASN A 16 -3.95 6.64 -4.51
CA ASN A 16 -3.80 5.80 -5.69
C ASN A 16 -3.58 4.33 -5.35
N ILE A 17 -4.50 3.77 -4.59
CA ILE A 17 -4.47 2.37 -4.15
C ILE A 17 -4.84 1.48 -5.33
N HIS A 18 -3.92 0.59 -5.72
CA HIS A 18 -4.16 -0.49 -6.67
C HIS A 18 -3.87 -1.81 -5.99
N ARG A 19 -4.87 -2.68 -5.86
CA ARG A 19 -4.69 -3.99 -5.20
C ARG A 19 -5.45 -5.09 -5.93
N GLN A 20 -4.86 -6.26 -5.93
CA GLN A 20 -5.56 -7.49 -6.25
C GLN A 20 -6.12 -8.08 -4.95
N ILE A 21 -7.44 -8.25 -4.88
CA ILE A 21 -8.13 -8.79 -3.70
C ILE A 21 -8.43 -10.28 -3.84
N GLU A 22 -8.53 -10.77 -5.08
CA GLU A 22 -8.70 -12.18 -5.44
C GLU A 22 -8.01 -12.45 -6.77
N PRO A 23 -7.70 -13.71 -7.12
CA PRO A 23 -7.17 -14.02 -8.45
C PRO A 23 -8.08 -13.47 -9.56
N GLY A 24 -7.54 -12.56 -10.38
CA GLY A 24 -8.27 -11.89 -11.45
C GLY A 24 -9.19 -10.75 -11.01
N VAL A 25 -9.25 -10.38 -9.72
CA VAL A 25 -10.08 -9.28 -9.23
C VAL A 25 -9.19 -8.17 -8.69
N PHE A 26 -9.22 -7.03 -9.36
CA PHE A 26 -8.43 -5.85 -9.03
C PHE A 26 -9.32 -4.72 -8.57
N ILE A 27 -8.86 -3.96 -7.60
CA ILE A 27 -9.52 -2.75 -7.15
C ILE A 27 -8.59 -1.54 -7.30
N TYR A 28 -9.24 -0.41 -7.50
CA TYR A 28 -8.62 0.91 -7.46
C TYR A 28 -9.43 1.83 -6.57
N MET A 29 -8.75 2.60 -5.73
CA MET A 29 -9.31 3.73 -4.99
C MET A 29 -8.35 4.91 -5.11
N ARG A 30 -8.89 6.09 -5.39
CA ARG A 30 -8.07 7.31 -5.45
C ARG A 30 -7.46 7.66 -4.09
N ARG A 31 -8.21 7.44 -3.03
CA ARG A 31 -7.81 7.73 -1.65
C ARG A 31 -8.64 6.89 -0.69
N PHE A 32 -8.02 6.42 0.36
CA PHE A 32 -8.69 5.79 1.49
C PHE A 32 -8.34 6.56 2.77
N ASN A 33 -9.36 6.94 3.54
CA ASN A 33 -9.18 7.79 4.72
C ASN A 33 -9.34 7.02 6.05
N ALA A 34 -8.99 7.69 7.14
CA ALA A 34 -9.09 7.12 8.49
C ALA A 34 -10.53 6.80 8.95
N SER A 35 -11.53 7.35 8.27
CA SER A 35 -12.96 7.07 8.53
C SER A 35 -13.49 5.86 7.74
N ASN A 36 -12.60 5.01 7.22
CA ASN A 36 -12.94 3.83 6.43
C ASN A 36 -13.74 4.15 5.15
N VAL A 37 -13.44 5.29 4.53
CA VAL A 37 -14.06 5.71 3.27
C VAL A 37 -13.00 5.78 2.17
N GLY A 38 -13.29 5.12 1.05
CA GLY A 38 -12.52 5.18 -0.19
C GLY A 38 -13.21 6.05 -1.23
N ASP A 39 -12.48 6.97 -1.84
CA ASP A 39 -12.97 7.84 -2.92
C ASP A 39 -12.68 7.22 -4.28
N ARG A 40 -13.60 7.35 -5.23
CA ARG A 40 -13.50 6.86 -6.62
C ARG A 40 -13.12 5.39 -6.68
N PHE A 41 -13.98 4.56 -6.12
CA PHE A 41 -13.80 3.12 -6.14
C PHE A 41 -14.03 2.55 -7.54
N THR A 42 -13.16 1.64 -7.95
CA THR A 42 -13.33 0.81 -9.15
C THR A 42 -12.90 -0.62 -8.84
N MET A 43 -13.68 -1.59 -9.26
CA MET A 43 -13.34 -3.01 -9.21
C MET A 43 -13.42 -3.57 -10.62
N GLU A 44 -12.42 -4.33 -11.03
CA GLU A 44 -12.34 -4.98 -12.33
C GLU A 44 -12.11 -6.48 -12.13
N LYS A 45 -12.92 -7.29 -12.82
CA LYS A 45 -12.77 -8.75 -12.84
C LYS A 45 -12.30 -9.21 -14.21
N PHE A 46 -11.29 -10.04 -14.20
CA PHE A 46 -10.70 -10.63 -15.40
C PHE A 46 -10.85 -12.15 -15.38
N ASN A 47 -11.15 -12.72 -16.53
CA ASN A 47 -11.00 -14.14 -16.81
C ASN A 47 -9.82 -14.30 -17.78
N GLY A 48 -8.67 -14.74 -17.25
CA GLY A 48 -7.40 -14.67 -17.97
C GLY A 48 -7.02 -13.22 -18.29
N HIS A 49 -6.98 -12.85 -19.55
CA HIS A 49 -6.69 -11.49 -20.01
C HIS A 49 -7.93 -10.68 -20.41
N LYS A 50 -9.13 -11.27 -20.34
CA LYS A 50 -10.37 -10.63 -20.74
C LYS A 50 -11.07 -10.01 -19.55
N LEU A 51 -11.39 -8.72 -19.64
CA LEU A 51 -12.25 -8.03 -18.67
C LEU A 51 -13.67 -8.57 -18.79
N THR A 52 -14.25 -9.04 -17.68
CA THR A 52 -15.61 -9.59 -17.63
C THR A 52 -16.58 -8.70 -16.86
N GLU A 53 -16.10 -7.98 -15.87
CA GLU A 53 -16.94 -7.08 -15.06
C GLU A 53 -16.15 -5.85 -14.63
N LYS A 54 -16.80 -4.69 -14.66
CA LYS A 54 -16.28 -3.45 -14.09
C LYS A 54 -17.37 -2.80 -13.24
N LEU A 55 -17.07 -2.62 -11.95
CA LEU A 55 -17.92 -1.93 -10.97
C LEU A 55 -17.22 -0.64 -10.56
N THR A 56 -17.91 0.48 -10.62
CA THR A 56 -17.40 1.79 -10.23
C THR A 56 -18.36 2.45 -9.26
N ALA A 57 -17.85 3.21 -8.32
CA ALA A 57 -18.65 4.01 -7.39
C ALA A 57 -17.94 5.32 -7.04
N ASP A 58 -18.71 6.36 -6.71
CA ASP A 58 -18.15 7.64 -6.26
C ASP A 58 -17.35 7.47 -4.98
N ASN A 59 -17.90 6.68 -4.05
CA ASN A 59 -17.19 6.29 -2.84
C ASN A 59 -17.62 4.90 -2.36
N ILE A 60 -16.77 4.30 -1.55
CA ILE A 60 -17.00 3.05 -0.85
C ILE A 60 -16.74 3.28 0.64
N ARG A 61 -17.63 2.82 1.50
CA ARG A 61 -17.53 2.96 2.95
C ARG A 61 -17.72 1.62 3.63
N TRP A 62 -16.92 1.35 4.62
CA TRP A 62 -17.12 0.20 5.50
C TRP A 62 -18.17 0.50 6.55
N ASP A 63 -19.05 -0.45 6.78
CA ASP A 63 -20.04 -0.43 7.84
C ASP A 63 -19.67 -1.46 8.90
N ASP A 64 -19.30 -0.97 10.09
CA ASP A 64 -18.81 -1.83 11.17
C ASP A 64 -19.93 -2.71 11.79
N GLU A 65 -21.21 -2.30 11.67
CA GLU A 65 -22.34 -3.06 12.22
C GLU A 65 -22.70 -4.25 11.34
N SER A 66 -22.74 -4.05 10.03
CA SER A 66 -23.11 -5.12 9.07
C SER A 66 -21.92 -5.89 8.53
N GLU A 67 -20.68 -5.45 8.81
CA GLU A 67 -19.43 -5.97 8.25
C GLU A 67 -19.46 -6.03 6.71
N LYS A 68 -19.99 -4.96 6.09
CA LYS A 68 -20.14 -4.86 4.64
C LYS A 68 -19.58 -3.55 4.11
N TRP A 69 -19.26 -3.59 2.83
CA TRP A 69 -18.94 -2.41 2.07
C TRP A 69 -20.21 -1.81 1.46
N ILE A 70 -20.39 -0.51 1.66
CA ILE A 70 -21.48 0.28 1.09
C ILE A 70 -20.90 1.15 -0.03
N LEU A 71 -21.33 0.92 -1.25
CA LEU A 71 -20.99 1.71 -2.43
C LEU A 71 -22.09 2.73 -2.69
N ASN A 72 -21.71 3.99 -2.90
CA ASN A 72 -22.64 5.04 -3.24
C ASN A 72 -22.46 5.50 -4.69
N ASN A 73 -23.58 5.76 -5.38
CA ASN A 73 -23.63 6.14 -6.79
C ASN A 73 -22.80 5.19 -7.65
N TRP A 74 -23.21 3.94 -7.68
CA TRP A 74 -22.49 2.89 -8.37
C TRP A 74 -23.05 2.62 -9.76
N TRP A 75 -22.18 2.13 -10.63
CA TRP A 75 -22.55 1.53 -11.91
C TRP A 75 -21.66 0.34 -12.19
N LYS A 76 -22.28 -0.69 -12.76
CA LYS A 76 -21.64 -1.96 -13.10
C LYS A 76 -21.82 -2.25 -14.58
N ARG A 77 -20.75 -2.62 -15.24
CA ARG A 77 -20.72 -3.11 -16.61
C ARG A 77 -20.29 -4.56 -16.58
N THR A 78 -21.16 -5.43 -17.06
CA THR A 78 -20.87 -6.86 -17.24
C THR A 78 -20.71 -7.13 -18.74
N ILE A 79 -19.59 -7.73 -19.13
CA ILE A 79 -19.20 -7.95 -20.52
C ILE A 79 -19.35 -9.43 -20.83
N TYR A 80 -20.32 -9.75 -21.68
CA TYR A 80 -20.53 -11.06 -22.26
C TYR A 80 -19.89 -11.14 -23.64
N ASP A 81 -19.82 -12.32 -24.25
CA ASP A 81 -19.19 -12.47 -25.56
C ASP A 81 -19.94 -11.77 -26.69
N THR A 82 -21.25 -11.60 -26.57
CA THR A 82 -22.15 -11.05 -27.59
C THR A 82 -22.79 -9.73 -27.24
N HIS A 83 -22.80 -9.35 -25.97
CA HIS A 83 -23.47 -8.14 -25.48
C HIS A 83 -22.89 -7.66 -24.16
N GLU A 84 -23.23 -6.45 -23.77
CA GLU A 84 -22.87 -5.86 -22.49
C GLU A 84 -24.13 -5.47 -21.73
N VAL A 85 -24.09 -5.61 -20.41
CA VAL A 85 -25.18 -5.22 -19.51
C VAL A 85 -24.68 -4.12 -18.59
N PHE A 86 -25.49 -3.07 -18.45
CA PHE A 86 -25.21 -1.94 -17.57
C PHE A 86 -26.26 -1.86 -16.47
N GLU A 87 -25.78 -1.81 -15.23
CA GLU A 87 -26.61 -1.65 -14.04
C GLU A 87 -26.09 -0.45 -13.26
N LYS A 88 -26.97 0.30 -12.60
CA LYS A 88 -26.61 1.43 -11.76
C LYS A 88 -27.58 1.61 -10.61
N GLY A 89 -27.11 2.24 -9.55
CA GLY A 89 -27.95 2.53 -8.38
C GLY A 89 -27.28 3.53 -7.45
N TYR A 90 -28.05 4.00 -6.47
CA TYR A 90 -27.55 4.96 -5.48
C TYR A 90 -26.76 4.28 -4.35
N ARG A 91 -27.20 3.09 -3.92
CA ARG A 91 -26.56 2.35 -2.84
C ARG A 91 -26.48 0.86 -3.19
N LEU A 92 -25.33 0.27 -2.91
CA LEU A 92 -25.08 -1.17 -3.03
C LEU A 92 -24.33 -1.65 -1.80
N ASP A 93 -24.94 -2.54 -1.04
CA ASP A 93 -24.29 -3.21 0.09
C ASP A 93 -23.69 -4.53 -0.44
N THR A 94 -22.38 -4.67 -0.31
CA THR A 94 -21.63 -5.81 -0.86
C THR A 94 -20.55 -6.30 0.08
N THR A 95 -20.22 -7.57 -0.03
CA THR A 95 -19.06 -8.17 0.64
C THR A 95 -17.92 -8.29 -0.37
N LEU A 96 -16.76 -7.78 -0.01
CA LEU A 96 -15.52 -7.89 -0.79
C LEU A 96 -14.47 -8.58 0.08
N ASN A 97 -13.59 -9.33 -0.54
CA ASN A 97 -12.49 -10.00 0.17
C ASN A 97 -11.39 -9.01 0.56
N MET A 98 -11.80 -7.97 1.26
CA MET A 98 -10.96 -6.92 1.80
C MET A 98 -11.60 -6.31 3.03
N THR A 99 -10.79 -5.81 3.95
CA THR A 99 -11.19 -5.11 5.17
C THR A 99 -10.56 -3.72 5.23
N PRO A 100 -11.08 -2.77 6.03
CA PRO A 100 -10.44 -1.48 6.23
C PRO A 100 -9.00 -1.57 6.73
N ASN A 101 -8.67 -2.62 7.47
CA ASN A 101 -7.33 -2.82 8.00
C ASN A 101 -6.28 -3.09 6.90
N ASP A 102 -6.71 -3.62 5.76
CA ASP A 102 -5.83 -3.86 4.62
C ASP A 102 -5.32 -2.55 3.99
N TYR A 103 -5.99 -1.41 4.26
CA TYR A 103 -5.67 -0.06 3.73
C TYR A 103 -5.14 0.90 4.79
N LYS A 104 -5.19 0.52 6.05
CA LYS A 104 -4.50 1.29 7.08
C LYS A 104 -3.01 1.02 6.91
N VAL A 105 -2.31 1.96 6.29
CA VAL A 105 -0.84 1.87 6.18
C VAL A 105 -0.28 1.82 7.58
N VAL A 106 0.01 0.65 8.03
CA VAL A 106 0.72 0.42 9.27
C VAL A 106 2.21 0.49 8.94
N LYS A 107 2.65 1.68 8.53
CA LYS A 107 4.06 1.95 8.28
C LYS A 107 4.91 1.62 9.51
N ASN A 108 4.31 1.70 10.70
CA ASN A 108 4.96 1.42 11.98
C ASN A 108 4.87 -0.07 12.40
N GLU A 109 3.95 -0.87 11.84
CA GLU A 109 3.89 -2.30 12.20
C GLU A 109 5.13 -3.05 11.72
N MET A 110 5.61 -2.75 10.52
CA MET A 110 6.82 -3.40 10.00
C MET A 110 8.04 -3.21 10.91
N GLU A 111 8.15 -2.04 11.55
CA GLU A 111 9.24 -1.71 12.46
C GLU A 111 9.19 -2.55 13.75
N ASN A 112 8.01 -2.98 14.18
CA ASN A 112 7.81 -3.79 15.38
C ASN A 112 8.15 -5.28 15.17
N TYR A 113 8.19 -5.74 13.92
CA TYR A 113 8.56 -7.13 13.62
C TYR A 113 10.07 -7.32 13.68
N THR A 114 10.52 -8.41 14.30
CA THR A 114 11.89 -8.86 14.11
C THR A 114 12.14 -9.38 12.69
N THR A 115 13.37 -9.43 12.24
CA THR A 115 13.70 -9.88 10.87
C THR A 115 13.15 -11.28 10.52
N PRO A 116 13.21 -12.30 11.42
CA PRO A 116 12.61 -13.59 11.14
C PRO A 116 11.07 -13.57 11.08
N GLU A 117 10.43 -12.78 11.95
CA GLU A 117 8.97 -12.60 11.92
C GLU A 117 8.51 -11.91 10.64
N LEU A 118 9.21 -10.84 10.23
CA LEU A 118 8.97 -10.14 8.97
C LEU A 118 9.04 -11.11 7.77
N LYS A 119 10.04 -12.00 7.75
CA LYS A 119 10.18 -13.03 6.70
C LYS A 119 9.01 -14.02 6.68
N LYS A 120 8.52 -14.42 7.87
CA LYS A 120 7.39 -15.32 8.01
C LYS A 120 6.10 -14.65 7.51
N GLU A 121 5.87 -13.39 7.89
CA GLU A 121 4.70 -12.62 7.49
C GLU A 121 4.67 -12.37 5.98
N ILE A 122 5.80 -11.97 5.37
CA ILE A 122 5.93 -11.85 3.91
C ILE A 122 5.53 -13.15 3.20
N LYS A 123 5.96 -14.30 3.74
CA LYS A 123 5.60 -15.59 3.15
C LYS A 123 4.09 -15.86 3.21
N GLN A 124 3.46 -15.56 4.34
CA GLN A 124 2.01 -15.72 4.50
C GLN A 124 1.22 -14.77 3.60
N MET A 125 1.64 -13.52 3.50
CA MET A 125 1.04 -12.53 2.60
C MET A 125 1.12 -12.95 1.14
N LYS A 126 2.28 -13.48 0.70
CA LYS A 126 2.44 -14.03 -0.65
C LYS A 126 1.49 -15.19 -0.94
N MET A 127 1.28 -16.08 0.02
CA MET A 127 0.34 -17.20 -0.13
C MET A 127 -1.11 -16.71 -0.26
N ARG A 128 -1.43 -15.55 0.33
CA ARG A 128 -2.75 -14.89 0.23
C ARG A 128 -2.90 -13.99 -0.99
N GLY A 129 -1.86 -13.87 -1.84
CA GLY A 129 -1.87 -12.98 -3.00
C GLY A 129 -1.79 -11.49 -2.66
N VAL A 130 -1.45 -11.13 -1.43
CA VAL A 130 -1.29 -9.74 -0.99
C VAL A 130 0.03 -9.17 -1.51
N ASN A 131 0.02 -7.90 -1.91
CA ASN A 131 1.23 -7.20 -2.34
C ASN A 131 2.22 -7.05 -1.18
N THR A 132 3.42 -7.60 -1.33
CA THR A 132 4.46 -7.63 -0.29
C THR A 132 5.65 -6.72 -0.59
N ILE A 133 5.57 -5.89 -1.61
CA ILE A 133 6.72 -5.09 -2.10
C ILE A 133 7.30 -4.22 -0.98
N GLU A 134 6.47 -3.49 -0.22
CA GLU A 134 6.94 -2.61 0.86
C GLU A 134 7.62 -3.40 1.99
N TRP A 135 7.08 -4.56 2.33
CA TRP A 135 7.62 -5.49 3.33
C TRP A 135 8.98 -6.07 2.90
N GLU A 136 9.12 -6.36 1.62
CA GLU A 136 10.38 -6.84 1.05
C GLU A 136 11.44 -5.74 1.04
N ILE A 137 11.06 -4.51 0.68
CA ILE A 137 11.93 -3.34 0.73
C ILE A 137 12.44 -3.13 2.16
N GLU A 138 11.56 -3.18 3.16
CA GLU A 138 11.94 -3.03 4.56
C GLU A 138 12.93 -4.13 5.00
N ARG A 139 12.67 -5.38 4.63
CA ARG A 139 13.60 -6.49 4.91
C ARG A 139 14.98 -6.24 4.29
N HIS A 140 15.05 -5.80 3.04
CA HIS A 140 16.30 -5.51 2.36
C HIS A 140 17.01 -4.30 2.96
N ARG A 141 16.27 -3.27 3.36
CA ARG A 141 16.79 -2.08 4.04
C ARG A 141 17.51 -2.43 5.34
N ARG A 142 16.95 -3.34 6.14
CA ARG A 142 17.56 -3.80 7.40
C ARG A 142 18.90 -4.51 7.19
N ILE A 143 19.04 -5.22 6.09
CA ILE A 143 20.29 -5.89 5.74
C ILE A 143 21.28 -4.88 5.15
N ALA A 144 20.84 -4.02 4.23
CA ALA A 144 21.69 -3.06 3.55
C ALA A 144 22.22 -1.94 4.45
N GLY A 145 21.48 -1.53 5.48
CA GLY A 145 21.85 -0.45 6.39
C GLY A 145 23.22 -0.62 7.05
N PRO A 146 23.50 -1.73 7.73
CA PRO A 146 24.83 -1.97 8.33
C PRO A 146 25.98 -1.97 7.30
N PHE A 147 25.76 -2.48 6.09
CA PHE A 147 26.77 -2.49 5.04
C PHE A 147 27.10 -1.08 4.54
N SER A 148 26.09 -0.21 4.40
CA SER A 148 26.33 1.18 3.99
C SER A 148 27.15 1.95 5.01
N ALA A 149 26.90 1.77 6.30
CA ALA A 149 27.70 2.36 7.38
C ALA A 149 29.14 1.88 7.33
N PHE A 150 29.35 0.58 7.11
CA PHE A 150 30.69 -0.03 6.99
C PHE A 150 31.47 0.54 5.79
N ILE A 151 30.82 0.66 4.62
CA ILE A 151 31.41 1.22 3.41
C ILE A 151 31.80 2.68 3.64
N LEU A 152 30.91 3.49 4.22
CA LEU A 152 31.17 4.89 4.52
C LEU A 152 32.35 5.07 5.48
N THR A 153 32.47 4.18 6.48
CA THR A 153 33.59 4.19 7.42
C THR A 153 34.92 3.92 6.71
N ILE A 154 34.96 2.93 5.80
CA ILE A 154 36.17 2.62 5.02
C ILE A 154 36.55 3.80 4.13
N ILE A 155 35.59 4.39 3.43
CA ILE A 155 35.81 5.57 2.57
C ILE A 155 36.31 6.73 3.41
N GLY A 156 35.68 7.00 4.56
CA GLY A 156 36.09 8.08 5.48
C GLY A 156 37.53 7.89 5.99
N ALA A 157 37.86 6.66 6.43
CA ALA A 157 39.21 6.31 6.87
C ALA A 157 40.26 6.46 5.73
N GLY A 158 39.90 6.00 4.52
CA GLY A 158 40.75 6.12 3.34
C GLY A 158 41.04 7.58 2.93
N LEU A 159 40.04 8.45 3.04
CA LEU A 159 40.19 9.87 2.79
C LEU A 159 40.99 10.56 3.90
N ALA A 160 40.75 10.22 5.17
CA ALA A 160 41.45 10.80 6.31
C ALA A 160 42.91 10.36 6.38
N SER A 161 43.27 9.18 5.87
CA SER A 161 44.64 8.66 5.86
C SER A 161 45.55 9.33 4.82
N ARG A 162 44.99 10.06 3.83
CA ARG A 162 45.77 10.81 2.88
C ARG A 162 46.37 12.05 3.59
N LYS A 163 47.66 12.01 3.81
CA LYS A 163 48.47 13.13 4.37
C LYS A 163 48.53 14.26 3.34
N ILE A 164 47.52 15.13 3.29
CA ILE A 164 47.49 16.30 2.44
C ILE A 164 48.21 17.42 3.19
N LYS A 165 49.36 17.81 2.68
CA LYS A 165 50.06 19.03 3.08
C LYS A 165 49.27 20.25 2.56
N GLY A 166 48.16 20.57 3.19
CA GLY A 166 47.28 21.67 2.83
C GLY A 166 45.86 21.36 3.23
N GLY A 167 45.27 22.11 4.12
CA GLY A 167 44.00 21.83 4.74
C GLY A 167 42.87 21.63 3.72
N LEU A 168 42.40 20.43 3.58
CA LEU A 168 41.24 20.05 2.73
C LEU A 168 39.95 20.81 3.08
N GLY A 169 39.87 21.40 4.28
CA GLY A 169 38.74 22.22 4.69
C GLY A 169 38.56 23.50 3.84
N PHE A 170 39.61 23.94 3.15
CA PHE A 170 39.54 25.16 2.32
C PHE A 170 38.93 24.91 0.93
N HIS A 171 39.00 23.66 0.43
CA HIS A 171 38.45 23.32 -0.90
C HIS A 171 37.02 22.74 -0.88
N LEU A 172 36.48 22.41 0.29
CA LEU A 172 35.11 21.96 0.45
C LEU A 172 34.16 23.04 0.96
N GLY A 173 34.69 24.24 1.27
CA GLY A 173 33.92 25.38 1.79
C GLY A 173 33.76 26.56 0.82
N LEU A 174 34.16 26.39 -0.43
CA LEU A 174 33.96 27.34 -1.56
C LEU A 174 33.02 26.65 -2.61
#